data_6f1a86baf8b3327ab2c368480444449c
#
_entry.id   6f1a86baf8b3327ab2c368480444449c
#
_cell.length_a   1.000
_cell.length_b   1.000
_cell.length_c   1.000
_cell.angle_alpha   90.00
_cell.angle_beta   90.00
_cell.angle_gamma   90.00
#
_symmetry.space_group_name_H-M   'P 1'
#
loop_
_entity.id
_entity.type
_entity.pdbx_description
1 polymer ?
#
loop_
_entity_poly.entity_id
_entity_poly.type
_entity_poly.pdbx_seq_one_letter_code
_entity_poly.pdbx_strand_id
1 'polypeptide(L)'
;MIVSVITPFYKGNDYIGGLVANIMRNAANLKKVSENACIELIIVNDSPDINVELPDTTGDVRCRVLVHEKNSGIHQARVTGLQNCKGEYILFLDQDDSVLDNFFVKQLPYMKKCDVVIGNANMENAEMKMTPLYRTNGDLKKVLAVETYINSHNQIVSPGQCLIRKSAIPEEWCQYIMDNNGSDDLFLWILMFYKHVRFQVNKECLYTHHYTGENLSASGSKMAQSSLSFAEHLKKIDYVPNDIIDPFIRARKLSSSLRKASAVEKVNVCIKNRDIILSRVIWKLRCLLSRKHGG
;
A
#
# COMPACT_ATOMS: atom_id res chain seq x y z
N MET A 1 20.02 -10.14 -10.37
CA MET A 1 18.66 -9.81 -9.86
C MET A 1 18.52 -8.30 -9.84
N ILE A 2 17.43 -7.76 -10.38
CA ILE A 2 17.12 -6.33 -10.34
C ILE A 2 15.86 -6.13 -9.47
N VAL A 3 15.91 -5.18 -8.56
CA VAL A 3 14.75 -4.71 -7.80
C VAL A 3 14.45 -3.29 -8.27
N SER A 4 13.18 -2.98 -8.55
CA SER A 4 12.76 -1.65 -8.95
C SER A 4 12.02 -0.98 -7.80
N VAL A 5 12.53 0.17 -7.38
CA VAL A 5 11.81 1.10 -6.49
C VAL A 5 11.15 2.15 -7.36
N ILE A 6 9.84 2.29 -7.22
CA ILE A 6 9.02 3.23 -7.99
C ILE A 6 8.45 4.25 -7.02
N THR A 7 8.79 5.51 -7.22
CA THR A 7 8.37 6.61 -6.36
C THR A 7 7.57 7.63 -7.16
N PRO A 8 6.27 7.79 -6.89
CA PRO A 8 5.52 8.95 -7.36
C PRO A 8 6.08 10.22 -6.72
N PHE A 9 6.37 11.23 -7.54
CA PHE A 9 6.83 12.53 -7.09
C PHE A 9 5.76 13.60 -7.36
N TYR A 10 5.43 14.33 -6.31
CA TYR A 10 4.56 15.50 -6.40
C TYR A 10 5.04 16.60 -5.45
N LYS A 11 5.68 17.65 -5.99
CA LYS A 11 6.17 18.84 -5.25
C LYS A 11 7.04 18.49 -4.01
N GLY A 12 7.85 17.42 -4.10
CA GLY A 12 8.48 16.79 -2.93
C GLY A 12 10.02 16.84 -2.95
N ASN A 13 10.68 17.89 -3.48
CA ASN A 13 12.13 17.95 -3.51
C ASN A 13 12.78 17.84 -2.13
N ASP A 14 12.12 18.33 -1.07
CA ASP A 14 12.60 18.23 0.31
C ASP A 14 12.80 16.77 0.77
N TYR A 15 12.09 15.80 0.17
CA TYR A 15 12.16 14.38 0.53
C TYR A 15 13.18 13.61 -0.32
N ILE A 16 13.48 14.07 -1.54
CA ILE A 16 14.24 13.29 -2.54
C ILE A 16 15.64 12.93 -2.04
N GLY A 17 16.34 13.86 -1.38
CA GLY A 17 17.66 13.59 -0.81
C GLY A 17 17.64 12.43 0.20
N GLY A 18 16.68 12.43 1.10
CA GLY A 18 16.46 11.37 2.10
C GLY A 18 16.09 10.01 1.47
N LEU A 19 15.17 10.03 0.51
CA LEU A 19 14.76 8.86 -0.25
C LEU A 19 15.95 8.20 -0.97
N VAL A 20 16.70 8.98 -1.76
CA VAL A 20 17.86 8.47 -2.50
C VAL A 20 18.90 7.89 -1.55
N ALA A 21 19.24 8.59 -0.46
CA ALA A 21 20.20 8.10 0.54
C ALA A 21 19.71 6.79 1.18
N ASN A 22 18.41 6.65 1.48
CA ASN A 22 17.81 5.42 2.02
C ASN A 22 17.95 4.24 1.04
N ILE A 23 17.68 4.47 -0.25
CA ILE A 23 17.80 3.43 -1.28
C ILE A 23 19.26 3.07 -1.53
N MET A 24 20.20 4.01 -1.48
CA MET A 24 21.63 3.73 -1.59
C MET A 24 22.12 2.83 -0.44
N ARG A 25 21.72 3.08 0.81
CA ARG A 25 22.05 2.20 1.95
C ARG A 25 21.48 0.79 1.78
N ASN A 26 20.26 0.69 1.27
CA ASN A 26 19.63 -0.60 0.93
C ASN A 26 20.41 -1.34 -0.17
N ALA A 27 20.85 -0.64 -1.23
CA ALA A 27 21.64 -1.22 -2.30
C ALA A 27 22.98 -1.76 -1.78
N ALA A 28 23.69 -0.97 -0.96
CA ALA A 28 24.95 -1.40 -0.35
C ALA A 28 24.78 -2.64 0.54
N ASN A 29 23.69 -2.73 1.32
CA ASN A 29 23.42 -3.91 2.15
C ASN A 29 22.98 -5.12 1.31
N LEU A 30 22.20 -4.91 0.27
CA LEU A 30 21.77 -5.98 -0.64
C LEU A 30 22.97 -6.59 -1.37
N LYS A 31 23.92 -5.76 -1.81
CA LYS A 31 25.13 -6.21 -2.49
C LYS A 31 26.03 -7.10 -1.65
N LYS A 32 26.06 -6.89 -0.31
CA LYS A 32 26.80 -7.76 0.64
C LYS A 32 26.31 -9.22 0.63
N VAL A 33 25.04 -9.45 0.33
CA VAL A 33 24.40 -10.78 0.33
C VAL A 33 24.13 -11.31 -1.08
N SER A 34 24.20 -10.46 -2.10
CA SER A 34 23.99 -10.80 -3.51
C SER A 34 24.78 -9.85 -4.41
N GLU A 35 26.02 -10.22 -4.73
CA GLU A 35 26.97 -9.39 -5.49
C GLU A 35 26.39 -8.86 -6.81
N ASN A 36 25.61 -9.67 -7.51
CA ASN A 36 24.97 -9.33 -8.78
C ASN A 36 23.58 -8.66 -8.63
N ALA A 37 23.20 -8.25 -7.42
CA ALA A 37 21.96 -7.51 -7.22
C ALA A 37 22.15 -6.03 -7.52
N CYS A 38 21.13 -5.43 -8.13
CA CYS A 38 21.10 -4.01 -8.48
C CYS A 38 19.73 -3.44 -8.13
N ILE A 39 19.69 -2.21 -7.64
CA ILE A 39 18.45 -1.47 -7.47
C ILE A 39 18.36 -0.41 -8.57
N GLU A 40 17.20 -0.34 -9.23
CA GLU A 40 16.82 0.82 -10.01
C GLU A 40 15.77 1.64 -9.21
N LEU A 41 15.99 2.95 -9.14
CA LEU A 41 15.04 3.91 -8.58
C LEU A 41 14.41 4.70 -9.73
N ILE A 42 13.10 4.57 -9.88
CA ILE A 42 12.33 5.28 -10.89
C ILE A 42 11.44 6.29 -10.18
N ILE A 43 11.77 7.56 -10.32
CA ILE A 43 10.98 8.67 -9.82
C ILE A 43 10.06 9.12 -10.96
N VAL A 44 8.75 9.10 -10.73
CA VAL A 44 7.77 9.54 -11.72
C VAL A 44 7.25 10.91 -11.29
N ASN A 45 7.72 11.95 -11.98
CA ASN A 45 7.36 13.34 -11.69
C ASN A 45 5.96 13.64 -12.24
N ASP A 46 5.02 13.80 -11.32
CA ASP A 46 3.63 14.18 -11.58
C ASP A 46 3.39 15.71 -11.34
N SER A 47 4.48 16.50 -11.29
CA SER A 47 4.50 17.96 -11.18
C SER A 47 5.41 18.52 -12.27
N PRO A 48 4.99 18.56 -13.56
CA PRO A 48 5.88 18.85 -14.69
C PRO A 48 6.55 20.23 -14.61
N ASP A 49 5.95 21.17 -13.90
CA ASP A 49 6.50 22.52 -13.71
C ASP A 49 7.65 22.57 -12.68
N ILE A 50 7.96 21.46 -12.02
CA ILE A 50 8.98 21.35 -10.99
C ILE A 50 10.02 20.31 -11.41
N ASN A 51 11.27 20.70 -11.54
CA ASN A 51 12.35 19.75 -11.76
C ASN A 51 12.66 18.94 -10.49
N VAL A 52 12.87 17.65 -10.65
CA VAL A 52 13.31 16.79 -9.56
C VAL A 52 14.81 17.02 -9.31
N GLU A 53 15.15 17.41 -8.09
CA GLU A 53 16.53 17.67 -7.68
C GLU A 53 17.18 16.37 -7.19
N LEU A 54 17.81 15.63 -8.11
CA LEU A 54 18.49 14.38 -7.77
C LEU A 54 19.88 14.66 -7.22
N PRO A 55 20.22 14.08 -6.04
CA PRO A 55 21.60 14.02 -5.59
C PRO A 55 22.40 13.03 -6.44
N ASP A 56 23.73 13.17 -6.40
CA ASP A 56 24.62 12.20 -7.06
C ASP A 56 24.41 10.79 -6.51
N THR A 57 24.22 9.82 -7.42
CA THR A 57 24.06 8.42 -7.06
C THR A 57 25.32 7.64 -7.38
N THR A 58 25.75 6.75 -6.49
CA THR A 58 26.83 5.81 -6.75
C THR A 58 26.36 4.62 -7.59
N GLY A 59 27.27 3.95 -8.29
CA GLY A 59 26.97 2.93 -9.33
C GLY A 59 26.10 1.73 -8.94
N ASP A 60 25.76 1.55 -7.66
CA ASP A 60 24.91 0.45 -7.17
C ASP A 60 23.40 0.75 -7.30
N VAL A 61 23.02 2.01 -7.53
CA VAL A 61 21.65 2.46 -7.77
C VAL A 61 21.58 3.16 -9.12
N ARG A 62 20.70 2.66 -9.99
CA ARG A 62 20.39 3.31 -11.26
C ARG A 62 19.15 4.19 -11.07
N CYS A 63 19.36 5.50 -10.98
CA CYS A 63 18.26 6.45 -10.81
C CYS A 63 17.79 7.01 -12.17
N ARG A 64 16.47 7.09 -12.36
CA ARG A 64 15.84 7.71 -13.54
C ARG A 64 14.63 8.53 -13.12
N VAL A 65 14.43 9.67 -13.77
CA VAL A 65 13.22 10.48 -13.66
C VAL A 65 12.40 10.33 -14.94
N LEU A 66 11.12 10.00 -14.79
CA LEU A 66 10.11 10.07 -15.83
C LEU A 66 9.21 11.27 -15.52
N VAL A 67 8.84 12.04 -16.52
CA VAL A 67 8.03 13.26 -16.30
C VAL A 67 6.72 13.10 -17.03
N HIS A 68 5.60 13.30 -16.33
CA HIS A 68 4.27 13.41 -16.95
C HIS A 68 4.08 14.78 -17.58
N GLU A 69 3.30 14.87 -18.64
CA GLU A 69 2.95 16.15 -19.27
C GLU A 69 2.04 17.02 -18.39
N LYS A 70 1.28 16.38 -17.50
CA LYS A 70 0.39 17.02 -16.51
C LYS A 70 0.24 16.14 -15.29
N ASN A 71 -0.28 16.70 -14.18
CA ASN A 71 -0.67 15.91 -13.03
C ASN A 71 -1.70 14.84 -13.43
N SER A 72 -1.36 13.60 -13.28
CA SER A 72 -2.16 12.42 -13.65
C SER A 72 -2.53 11.55 -12.44
N GLY A 73 -2.07 11.91 -11.26
CA GLY A 73 -2.34 11.25 -9.98
C GLY A 73 -1.39 10.10 -9.63
N ILE A 74 -1.41 9.74 -8.35
CA ILE A 74 -0.48 8.77 -7.77
C ILE A 74 -0.57 7.39 -8.42
N HIS A 75 -1.80 6.94 -8.77
CA HIS A 75 -2.01 5.65 -9.43
C HIS A 75 -1.33 5.62 -10.80
N GLN A 76 -1.57 6.64 -11.64
CA GLN A 76 -0.94 6.73 -12.96
C GLN A 76 0.59 6.80 -12.84
N ALA A 77 1.12 7.52 -11.85
CA ALA A 77 2.56 7.59 -11.63
C ALA A 77 3.15 6.22 -11.28
N ARG A 78 2.50 5.44 -10.41
CA ARG A 78 2.91 4.06 -10.10
C ARG A 78 2.87 3.16 -11.33
N VAL A 79 1.81 3.25 -12.14
CA VAL A 79 1.68 2.46 -13.39
C VAL A 79 2.73 2.88 -14.42
N THR A 80 3.00 4.16 -14.60
CA THR A 80 4.08 4.65 -15.48
C THR A 80 5.43 4.09 -15.06
N GLY A 81 5.75 4.13 -13.77
CA GLY A 81 6.98 3.53 -13.23
C GLY A 81 7.05 2.03 -13.48
N LEU A 82 5.96 1.29 -13.23
CA LEU A 82 5.86 -0.15 -13.44
C LEU A 82 6.07 -0.57 -14.90
N GLN A 83 5.49 0.18 -15.83
CA GLN A 83 5.65 -0.08 -17.29
C GLN A 83 7.08 0.15 -17.76
N ASN A 84 7.82 1.05 -17.10
CA ASN A 84 9.19 1.40 -17.47
C ASN A 84 10.26 0.69 -16.63
N CYS A 85 9.90 -0.15 -15.66
CA CYS A 85 10.84 -0.83 -14.79
C CYS A 85 11.33 -2.17 -15.38
N LYS A 86 12.56 -2.55 -14.98
CA LYS A 86 13.23 -3.78 -15.41
C LYS A 86 13.34 -4.84 -14.32
N GLY A 87 13.01 -4.48 -13.07
CA GLY A 87 13.14 -5.37 -11.93
C GLY A 87 12.12 -6.51 -11.93
N GLU A 88 12.55 -7.65 -11.42
CA GLU A 88 11.69 -8.81 -11.12
C GLU A 88 10.79 -8.52 -9.90
N TYR A 89 11.31 -7.73 -8.97
CA TYR A 89 10.61 -7.35 -7.73
C TYR A 89 10.42 -5.84 -7.69
N ILE A 90 9.24 -5.43 -7.22
CA ILE A 90 8.78 -4.04 -7.18
C ILE A 90 8.57 -3.62 -5.72
N LEU A 91 9.06 -2.44 -5.40
CA LEU A 91 8.68 -1.67 -4.22
C LEU A 91 8.09 -0.34 -4.70
N PHE A 92 6.80 -0.10 -4.40
CA PHE A 92 6.23 1.24 -4.53
C PHE A 92 6.49 2.00 -3.23
N LEU A 93 7.36 2.98 -3.25
CA LEU A 93 7.74 3.76 -2.08
C LEU A 93 7.35 5.22 -2.29
N ASP A 94 6.51 5.75 -1.40
CA ASP A 94 6.12 7.14 -1.44
C ASP A 94 7.31 8.05 -1.06
N GLN A 95 7.36 9.26 -1.62
CA GLN A 95 8.53 10.15 -1.52
C GLN A 95 8.89 10.56 -0.08
N ASP A 96 7.88 10.63 0.79
CA ASP A 96 7.94 11.06 2.18
C ASP A 96 8.06 9.91 3.20
N ASP A 97 8.12 8.65 2.71
CA ASP A 97 8.26 7.47 3.55
C ASP A 97 9.66 6.87 3.48
N SER A 98 9.96 5.92 4.36
CA SER A 98 11.25 5.25 4.38
C SER A 98 11.14 3.75 4.68
N VAL A 99 12.17 3.01 4.29
CA VAL A 99 12.36 1.60 4.65
C VAL A 99 13.64 1.42 5.45
N LEU A 100 13.74 0.38 6.27
CA LEU A 100 15.00 0.07 6.96
C LEU A 100 16.11 -0.23 5.93
N ASP A 101 17.35 0.09 6.28
CA ASP A 101 18.50 -0.06 5.38
C ASP A 101 18.75 -1.50 4.91
N ASN A 102 18.13 -2.49 5.54
CA ASN A 102 18.19 -3.91 5.19
C ASN A 102 16.85 -4.48 4.69
N PHE A 103 15.93 -3.63 4.25
CA PHE A 103 14.59 -4.02 3.79
C PHE A 103 14.63 -5.17 2.77
N PHE A 104 15.40 -5.03 1.69
CA PHE A 104 15.47 -6.06 0.66
C PHE A 104 16.13 -7.34 1.15
N VAL A 105 17.17 -7.23 1.99
CA VAL A 105 17.84 -8.39 2.60
C VAL A 105 16.85 -9.21 3.43
N LYS A 106 15.91 -8.56 4.12
CA LYS A 106 14.92 -9.19 4.98
C LYS A 106 13.68 -9.69 4.23
N GLN A 107 13.30 -9.06 3.12
CA GLN A 107 12.09 -9.39 2.37
C GLN A 107 12.35 -10.46 1.28
N LEU A 108 13.46 -10.39 0.57
CA LEU A 108 13.76 -11.29 -0.55
C LEU A 108 13.73 -12.80 -0.20
N PRO A 109 14.16 -13.26 0.97
CA PRO A 109 14.06 -14.68 1.33
C PRO A 109 12.63 -15.23 1.28
N TYR A 110 11.62 -14.41 1.59
CA TYR A 110 10.21 -14.79 1.52
C TYR A 110 9.73 -15.01 0.09
N MET A 111 10.30 -14.29 -0.89
CA MET A 111 9.88 -14.31 -2.30
C MET A 111 10.10 -15.67 -2.98
N LYS A 112 10.82 -16.59 -2.33
CA LYS A 112 10.92 -18.00 -2.75
C LYS A 112 9.60 -18.76 -2.58
N LYS A 113 8.73 -18.31 -1.67
CA LYS A 113 7.49 -19.02 -1.28
C LYS A 113 6.22 -18.21 -1.52
N CYS A 114 6.35 -16.92 -1.83
CA CYS A 114 5.21 -16.03 -2.07
C CYS A 114 5.48 -15.09 -3.25
N ASP A 115 4.45 -14.37 -3.66
CA ASP A 115 4.51 -13.39 -4.73
C ASP A 115 4.45 -11.96 -4.18
N VAL A 116 3.95 -11.82 -2.95
CA VAL A 116 3.94 -10.58 -2.16
C VAL A 116 4.36 -10.90 -0.74
N VAL A 117 5.36 -10.20 -0.23
CA VAL A 117 5.68 -10.20 1.20
C VAL A 117 5.37 -8.83 1.79
N ILE A 118 4.55 -8.84 2.85
CA ILE A 118 4.11 -7.64 3.55
C ILE A 118 4.99 -7.49 4.79
N GLY A 119 5.80 -6.44 4.87
CA GLY A 119 6.52 -6.07 6.10
C GLY A 119 5.57 -5.40 7.10
N ASN A 120 5.86 -5.55 8.40
CA ASN A 120 5.21 -4.70 9.38
C ASN A 120 5.71 -3.25 9.22
N ALA A 121 4.92 -2.30 9.69
CA ALA A 121 5.19 -0.87 9.58
C ALA A 121 5.32 -0.22 10.95
N ASN A 122 6.16 0.81 11.03
CA ASN A 122 6.08 1.83 12.06
C ASN A 122 5.20 2.98 11.56
N MET A 123 4.23 3.38 12.38
CA MET A 123 3.40 4.54 12.16
C MET A 123 3.91 5.69 13.01
N GLU A 124 4.37 6.76 12.40
CA GLU A 124 4.75 7.97 13.07
C GLU A 124 3.53 8.87 13.31
N ASN A 125 3.43 9.47 14.48
CA ASN A 125 2.39 10.45 14.79
C ASN A 125 2.97 11.88 14.85
N ALA A 126 2.11 12.87 15.07
CA ALA A 126 2.51 14.29 15.17
C ALA A 126 3.54 14.60 16.28
N GLU A 127 3.69 13.69 17.26
CA GLU A 127 4.68 13.80 18.34
C GLU A 127 5.97 13.03 18.01
N MET A 128 6.16 12.61 16.75
CA MET A 128 7.28 11.78 16.26
C MET A 128 7.40 10.41 16.97
N LYS A 129 6.31 9.96 17.59
CA LYS A 129 6.28 8.66 18.27
C LYS A 129 5.94 7.55 17.27
N MET A 130 6.81 6.54 17.22
CA MET A 130 6.65 5.34 16.39
C MET A 130 5.82 4.27 17.07
N THR A 131 4.86 3.70 16.36
CA THR A 131 4.07 2.56 16.85
C THR A 131 3.93 1.49 15.78
N PRO A 132 4.19 0.20 16.10
CA PRO A 132 3.99 -0.88 15.14
C PRO A 132 2.52 -1.00 14.71
N LEU A 133 2.30 -1.20 13.40
CA LEU A 133 0.97 -1.36 12.82
C LEU A 133 0.35 -2.71 13.25
N TYR A 134 1.07 -3.82 13.04
CA TYR A 134 0.61 -5.15 13.45
C TYR A 134 1.24 -5.52 14.78
N ARG A 135 0.41 -5.64 15.82
CA ARG A 135 0.85 -5.87 17.21
C ARG A 135 0.53 -7.27 17.71
N THR A 136 -0.39 -7.96 17.03
CA THR A 136 -0.91 -9.26 17.47
C THR A 136 -0.97 -10.25 16.32
N ASN A 137 -1.00 -11.55 16.64
CA ASN A 137 -1.26 -12.58 15.63
C ASN A 137 -2.64 -12.41 14.96
N GLY A 138 -3.60 -11.75 15.63
CA GLY A 138 -4.89 -11.40 15.04
C GLY A 138 -4.76 -10.36 13.93
N ASP A 139 -3.88 -9.35 14.10
CA ASP A 139 -3.61 -8.35 13.06
C ASP A 139 -2.97 -9.02 11.84
N LEU A 140 -2.04 -9.97 12.04
CA LEU A 140 -1.40 -10.71 10.95
C LEU A 140 -2.40 -11.58 10.16
N LYS A 141 -3.38 -12.21 10.85
CA LYS A 141 -4.47 -12.95 10.18
C LYS A 141 -5.38 -12.02 9.40
N LYS A 142 -5.65 -10.82 9.96
CA LYS A 142 -6.51 -9.81 9.37
C LYS A 142 -5.95 -9.25 8.06
N VAL A 143 -4.64 -9.01 8.00
CA VAL A 143 -3.98 -8.49 6.81
C VAL A 143 -3.96 -9.51 5.66
N LEU A 144 -4.10 -10.81 5.96
CA LEU A 144 -4.14 -11.89 4.96
C LEU A 144 -5.58 -12.31 4.57
N ALA A 145 -6.61 -11.62 5.07
CA ALA A 145 -8.01 -11.98 4.83
C ALA A 145 -8.71 -10.93 3.97
N VAL A 146 -9.05 -11.28 2.73
CA VAL A 146 -9.72 -10.38 1.78
C VAL A 146 -11.00 -9.77 2.33
N GLU A 147 -11.75 -10.50 3.15
CA GLU A 147 -12.98 -10.02 3.78
C GLU A 147 -12.77 -8.78 4.63
N THR A 148 -11.57 -8.57 5.19
CA THR A 148 -11.26 -7.37 5.97
C THR A 148 -11.09 -6.14 5.08
N TYR A 149 -10.58 -6.33 3.86
CA TYR A 149 -10.49 -5.27 2.85
C TYR A 149 -11.87 -4.92 2.28
N ILE A 150 -12.75 -5.89 2.14
CA ILE A 150 -14.12 -5.67 1.67
C ILE A 150 -14.96 -4.99 2.76
N ASN A 151 -15.04 -5.57 3.95
CA ASN A 151 -15.99 -5.20 5.00
C ASN A 151 -15.48 -4.11 5.95
N SER A 152 -14.19 -3.73 5.90
CA SER A 152 -13.61 -2.76 6.82
C SER A 152 -12.85 -1.65 6.08
N HIS A 153 -11.52 -1.73 6.06
CA HIS A 153 -10.63 -0.73 5.44
C HIS A 153 -9.36 -1.43 4.93
N ASN A 154 -8.50 -0.69 4.25
CA ASN A 154 -7.19 -1.18 3.86
C ASN A 154 -6.40 -1.63 5.10
N GLN A 155 -5.82 -2.82 5.05
CA GLN A 155 -5.02 -3.39 6.14
C GLN A 155 -3.51 -3.13 5.93
N ILE A 156 -3.11 -2.82 4.71
CA ILE A 156 -1.76 -2.42 4.31
C ILE A 156 -1.79 -0.91 4.14
N VAL A 157 -1.10 -0.16 5.01
CA VAL A 157 -1.22 1.30 5.07
C VAL A 157 -0.62 2.00 3.85
N SER A 158 0.42 1.40 3.27
CA SER A 158 1.06 1.85 2.04
C SER A 158 1.66 0.66 1.30
N PRO A 159 1.70 0.66 -0.04
CA PRO A 159 2.40 -0.36 -0.80
C PRO A 159 3.92 -0.39 -0.52
N GLY A 160 4.48 0.65 0.10
CA GLY A 160 5.86 0.68 0.62
C GLY A 160 6.17 -0.38 1.69
N GLN A 161 5.15 -1.00 2.31
CA GLN A 161 5.34 -2.16 3.17
C GLN A 161 5.69 -3.44 2.40
N CYS A 162 5.42 -3.48 1.09
CA CYS A 162 5.37 -4.71 0.32
C CYS A 162 6.51 -4.82 -0.69
N LEU A 163 7.18 -5.97 -0.71
CA LEU A 163 7.96 -6.37 -1.87
C LEU A 163 7.09 -7.28 -2.75
N ILE A 164 6.92 -6.92 -4.01
CA ILE A 164 5.93 -7.52 -4.92
C ILE A 164 6.67 -8.13 -6.12
N ARG A 165 6.35 -9.37 -6.49
CA ARG A 165 6.80 -9.93 -7.76
C ARG A 165 6.08 -9.21 -8.90
N LYS A 166 6.82 -8.63 -9.86
CA LYS A 166 6.26 -7.85 -10.97
C LYS A 166 5.15 -8.61 -11.71
N SER A 167 5.37 -9.89 -12.00
CA SER A 167 4.40 -10.73 -12.71
C SER A 167 3.11 -11.05 -11.93
N ALA A 168 3.07 -10.74 -10.63
CA ALA A 168 1.88 -10.92 -9.82
C ALA A 168 0.95 -9.69 -9.81
N ILE A 169 1.41 -8.55 -10.35
CA ILE A 169 0.59 -7.33 -10.46
C ILE A 169 -0.45 -7.54 -11.56
N PRO A 170 -1.75 -7.43 -11.25
CA PRO A 170 -2.82 -7.62 -12.25
C PRO A 170 -2.79 -6.55 -13.34
N GLU A 171 -2.97 -6.96 -14.59
CA GLU A 171 -3.04 -6.02 -15.72
C GLU A 171 -4.21 -5.03 -15.58
N GLU A 172 -5.32 -5.47 -15.00
CA GLU A 172 -6.52 -4.67 -14.77
C GLU A 172 -6.24 -3.47 -13.87
N TRP A 173 -5.30 -3.61 -12.90
CA TRP A 173 -4.85 -2.49 -12.09
C TRP A 173 -4.14 -1.42 -12.94
N CYS A 174 -3.40 -1.83 -13.97
CA CYS A 174 -2.74 -0.91 -14.90
C CYS A 174 -3.70 -0.31 -15.93
N GLN A 175 -4.81 -0.99 -16.23
CA GLN A 175 -5.79 -0.55 -17.24
C GLN A 175 -6.82 0.40 -16.66
N TYR A 176 -7.27 0.16 -15.43
CA TYR A 176 -8.33 0.95 -14.78
C TYR A 176 -7.74 1.99 -13.83
N ILE A 177 -7.16 3.05 -14.41
CA ILE A 177 -6.59 4.15 -13.63
C ILE A 177 -7.69 4.88 -12.86
N MET A 178 -7.42 5.17 -11.59
CA MET A 178 -8.35 5.85 -10.70
C MET A 178 -8.31 7.36 -10.92
N ASP A 179 -9.49 7.99 -11.00
CA ASP A 179 -9.64 9.44 -11.12
C ASP A 179 -9.31 10.18 -9.81
N ASN A 180 -9.39 9.48 -8.66
CA ASN A 180 -9.19 10.05 -7.33
C ASN A 180 -8.02 9.36 -6.62
N ASN A 181 -7.10 10.15 -6.07
CA ASN A 181 -5.96 9.65 -5.32
C ASN A 181 -6.38 8.97 -4.00
N GLY A 182 -5.61 7.97 -3.56
CA GLY A 182 -5.57 7.47 -2.20
C GLY A 182 -6.00 6.03 -1.95
N SER A 183 -6.59 5.32 -2.91
CA SER A 183 -7.04 3.93 -2.71
C SER A 183 -6.66 2.99 -3.85
N ASP A 184 -5.71 3.37 -4.67
CA ASP A 184 -5.18 2.53 -5.76
C ASP A 184 -4.49 1.26 -5.23
N ASP A 185 -3.85 1.35 -4.08
CA ASP A 185 -3.28 0.23 -3.35
C ASP A 185 -4.36 -0.74 -2.83
N LEU A 186 -5.46 -0.24 -2.28
CA LEU A 186 -6.60 -1.08 -1.88
C LEU A 186 -7.19 -1.82 -3.09
N PHE A 187 -7.30 -1.14 -4.23
CA PHE A 187 -7.73 -1.77 -5.49
C PHE A 187 -6.77 -2.89 -5.89
N LEU A 188 -5.45 -2.62 -5.87
CA LEU A 188 -4.41 -3.61 -6.16
C LEU A 188 -4.55 -4.86 -5.28
N TRP A 189 -4.69 -4.69 -3.95
CA TRP A 189 -4.79 -5.82 -3.02
C TRP A 189 -6.03 -6.65 -3.26
N ILE A 190 -7.19 -6.04 -3.50
CA ILE A 190 -8.43 -6.77 -3.81
C ILE A 190 -8.25 -7.62 -5.06
N LEU A 191 -7.71 -7.06 -6.14
CA LEU A 191 -7.44 -7.80 -7.37
C LEU A 191 -6.48 -8.98 -7.13
N MET A 192 -5.38 -8.74 -6.42
CA MET A 192 -4.40 -9.79 -6.12
C MET A 192 -4.99 -10.93 -5.29
N PHE A 193 -5.84 -10.62 -4.28
CA PHE A 193 -6.50 -11.66 -3.49
C PHE A 193 -7.40 -12.54 -4.37
N TYR A 194 -8.20 -11.95 -5.25
CA TYR A 194 -9.09 -12.71 -6.14
C TYR A 194 -8.37 -13.40 -7.31
N LYS A 195 -7.17 -12.95 -7.65
CA LYS A 195 -6.24 -13.72 -8.53
C LYS A 195 -5.45 -14.81 -7.79
N HIS A 196 -5.74 -15.05 -6.51
CA HIS A 196 -5.06 -16.06 -5.70
C HIS A 196 -3.53 -15.86 -5.62
N VAL A 197 -3.05 -14.62 -5.67
CA VAL A 197 -1.67 -14.26 -5.44
C VAL A 197 -1.25 -14.70 -4.03
N ARG A 198 -0.06 -15.29 -3.90
CA ARG A 198 0.42 -15.82 -2.63
C ARG A 198 1.03 -14.71 -1.79
N PHE A 199 0.43 -14.41 -0.64
CA PHE A 199 0.91 -13.44 0.32
C PHE A 199 1.60 -14.12 1.51
N GLN A 200 2.65 -13.47 2.04
CA GLN A 200 3.24 -13.76 3.34
C GLN A 200 3.46 -12.47 4.13
N VAL A 201 3.56 -12.59 5.46
CA VAL A 201 3.84 -11.45 6.34
C VAL A 201 5.19 -11.63 7.01
N ASN A 202 6.06 -10.64 6.86
CA ASN A 202 7.23 -10.46 7.70
C ASN A 202 6.84 -9.58 8.91
N LYS A 203 7.05 -10.09 10.13
CA LYS A 203 6.65 -9.42 11.36
C LYS A 203 7.55 -8.23 11.73
N GLU A 204 8.74 -8.14 11.14
CA GLU A 204 9.68 -7.04 11.39
C GLU A 204 9.13 -5.72 10.85
N CYS A 205 9.25 -4.65 11.62
CA CYS A 205 8.90 -3.30 11.17
C CYS A 205 9.98 -2.80 10.21
N LEU A 206 9.76 -3.00 8.92
CA LEU A 206 10.73 -2.71 7.87
C LEU A 206 10.41 -1.43 7.08
N TYR A 207 9.25 -0.86 7.28
CA TYR A 207 8.75 0.34 6.65
C TYR A 207 8.31 1.34 7.72
N THR A 208 8.52 2.63 7.45
CA THR A 208 8.06 3.72 8.31
C THR A 208 7.18 4.66 7.49
N HIS A 209 5.94 4.82 7.95
CA HIS A 209 5.03 5.86 7.46
C HIS A 209 5.24 7.13 8.30
N HIS A 210 5.82 8.15 7.67
CA HIS A 210 6.11 9.41 8.34
C HIS A 210 4.89 10.33 8.39
N TYR A 211 4.74 11.03 9.49
CA TYR A 211 3.71 12.04 9.64
C TYR A 211 4.18 13.38 9.06
N THR A 212 3.57 13.81 7.96
CA THR A 212 3.89 15.09 7.29
C THR A 212 2.88 16.20 7.59
N GLY A 213 1.78 15.87 8.27
CA GLY A 213 0.65 16.81 8.45
C GLY A 213 -0.29 16.91 7.24
N GLU A 214 0.18 16.52 6.05
CA GLU A 214 -0.57 16.58 4.77
C GLU A 214 -0.86 15.20 4.18
N ASN A 215 -0.63 14.13 4.93
CA ASN A 215 -0.85 12.76 4.45
C ASN A 215 -2.29 12.58 3.93
N LEU A 216 -2.44 12.07 2.71
CA LEU A 216 -3.75 11.80 2.07
C LEU A 216 -4.63 10.89 2.93
N SER A 217 -4.02 9.94 3.64
CA SER A 217 -4.68 8.98 4.55
C SER A 217 -5.37 9.65 5.75
N ALA A 218 -5.01 10.89 6.12
CA ALA A 218 -5.62 11.62 7.23
C ALA A 218 -7.09 11.98 6.98
N SER A 219 -7.52 12.09 5.71
CA SER A 219 -8.91 12.41 5.35
C SER A 219 -9.75 11.16 5.07
N GLY A 220 -10.39 10.61 6.10
CA GLY A 220 -11.26 9.44 5.95
C GLY A 220 -12.41 9.61 4.95
N SER A 221 -12.88 10.84 4.69
CA SER A 221 -13.92 11.11 3.67
C SER A 221 -13.36 11.03 2.25
N LYS A 222 -12.18 11.58 2.01
CA LYS A 222 -11.49 11.50 0.71
C LYS A 222 -11.12 10.04 0.41
N MET A 223 -10.60 9.30 1.38
CA MET A 223 -10.28 7.88 1.26
C MET A 223 -11.52 7.02 0.96
N ALA A 224 -12.66 7.29 1.62
CA ALA A 224 -13.91 6.60 1.32
C ALA A 224 -14.40 6.90 -0.10
N GLN A 225 -14.33 8.15 -0.56
CA GLN A 225 -14.71 8.55 -1.90
C GLN A 225 -13.79 7.90 -2.95
N SER A 226 -12.48 7.94 -2.74
CA SER A 226 -11.50 7.26 -3.59
C SER A 226 -11.77 5.75 -3.67
N SER A 227 -12.05 5.10 -2.51
CA SER A 227 -12.42 3.68 -2.50
C SER A 227 -13.71 3.37 -3.26
N LEU A 228 -14.67 4.28 -3.28
CA LEU A 228 -15.93 4.11 -4.02
C LEU A 228 -15.75 4.28 -5.53
N SER A 229 -14.78 5.08 -5.99
CA SER A 229 -14.56 5.33 -7.41
C SER A 229 -14.18 4.08 -8.20
N PHE A 230 -13.46 3.13 -7.59
CA PHE A 230 -13.10 1.89 -8.28
C PHE A 230 -14.12 0.75 -8.15
N ALA A 231 -15.19 0.92 -7.37
CA ALA A 231 -16.22 -0.11 -7.23
C ALA A 231 -16.85 -0.50 -8.58
N GLU A 232 -17.01 0.46 -9.48
CA GLU A 232 -17.51 0.21 -10.84
C GLU A 232 -16.48 -0.54 -11.71
N HIS A 233 -15.19 -0.36 -11.46
CA HIS A 233 -14.15 -1.14 -12.14
C HIS A 233 -14.16 -2.60 -11.68
N LEU A 234 -14.36 -2.86 -10.37
CA LEU A 234 -14.47 -4.23 -9.85
C LEU A 234 -15.57 -5.03 -10.56
N LYS A 235 -16.70 -4.41 -10.90
CA LYS A 235 -17.81 -5.06 -11.63
C LYS A 235 -17.44 -5.56 -13.03
N LYS A 236 -16.40 -4.98 -13.63
CA LYS A 236 -15.94 -5.29 -14.99
C LYS A 236 -14.88 -6.39 -15.02
N ILE A 237 -14.51 -6.92 -13.87
CA ILE A 237 -13.40 -7.86 -13.72
C ILE A 237 -13.96 -9.25 -13.42
N ASP A 238 -13.86 -10.15 -14.38
CA ASP A 238 -14.56 -11.44 -14.38
C ASP A 238 -14.23 -12.34 -13.18
N TYR A 239 -13.01 -12.29 -12.67
CA TYR A 239 -12.61 -13.11 -11.51
C TYR A 239 -12.95 -12.48 -10.15
N VAL A 240 -13.49 -11.25 -10.11
CA VAL A 240 -13.99 -10.62 -8.88
C VAL A 240 -15.47 -10.93 -8.73
N PRO A 241 -15.89 -11.62 -7.64
CA PRO A 241 -17.29 -11.95 -7.45
C PRO A 241 -18.18 -10.71 -7.30
N ASN A 242 -19.29 -10.67 -8.04
CA ASN A 242 -20.21 -9.53 -7.99
C ASN A 242 -20.89 -9.35 -6.61
N ASP A 243 -21.02 -10.41 -5.83
CA ASP A 243 -21.64 -10.40 -4.51
C ASP A 243 -20.84 -9.63 -3.45
N ILE A 244 -19.53 -9.34 -3.70
CA ILE A 244 -18.72 -8.51 -2.81
C ILE A 244 -18.95 -7.01 -3.03
N ILE A 245 -19.49 -6.60 -4.17
CA ILE A 245 -19.57 -5.19 -4.56
C ILE A 245 -20.47 -4.40 -3.62
N ASP A 246 -21.69 -4.93 -3.34
CA ASP A 246 -22.61 -4.25 -2.42
C ASP A 246 -22.07 -4.19 -0.98
N PRO A 247 -21.58 -5.26 -0.36
CA PRO A 247 -20.90 -5.20 0.93
C PRO A 247 -19.75 -4.19 0.96
N PHE A 248 -18.91 -4.15 -0.09
CA PHE A 248 -17.81 -3.20 -0.20
C PHE A 248 -18.30 -1.74 -0.15
N ILE A 249 -19.29 -1.40 -0.99
CA ILE A 249 -19.89 -0.04 -1.04
C ILE A 249 -20.52 0.33 0.30
N ARG A 250 -21.31 -0.56 0.90
CA ARG A 250 -21.97 -0.34 2.20
C ARG A 250 -20.95 -0.14 3.31
N ALA A 251 -19.87 -0.91 3.33
CA ALA A 251 -18.80 -0.80 4.32
C ALA A 251 -18.11 0.58 4.27
N ARG A 252 -17.87 1.14 3.06
CA ARG A 252 -17.26 2.47 2.89
C ARG A 252 -18.21 3.59 3.34
N LYS A 253 -19.51 3.44 3.08
CA LYS A 253 -20.54 4.43 3.47
C LYS A 253 -20.93 4.36 4.94
N LEU A 254 -20.73 3.22 5.61
CA LEU A 254 -21.26 2.95 6.96
C LEU A 254 -20.89 4.03 8.00
N SER A 255 -19.62 4.43 8.07
CA SER A 255 -19.16 5.42 9.04
C SER A 255 -19.79 6.82 8.83
N SER A 256 -19.98 7.21 7.57
CA SER A 256 -20.64 8.45 7.20
C SER A 256 -22.14 8.41 7.52
N SER A 257 -22.80 7.28 7.21
CA SER A 257 -24.21 7.07 7.51
C SER A 257 -24.50 7.14 9.00
N LEU A 258 -23.65 6.48 9.83
CA LEU A 258 -23.82 6.51 11.30
C LEU A 258 -23.61 7.89 11.91
N ARG A 259 -22.70 8.71 11.35
CA ARG A 259 -22.45 10.08 11.86
C ARG A 259 -23.61 11.03 11.60
N LYS A 260 -24.27 10.90 10.45
CA LYS A 260 -25.36 11.79 10.02
C LYS A 260 -26.73 11.39 10.53
N ALA A 261 -26.89 10.16 11.02
CA ALA A 261 -28.18 9.59 11.39
C ALA A 261 -28.63 10.00 12.80
N SER A 262 -29.92 10.23 12.98
CA SER A 262 -30.62 10.31 14.27
C SER A 262 -30.55 8.98 15.03
N ALA A 263 -30.98 8.97 16.30
CA ALA A 263 -30.94 7.74 17.12
C ALA A 263 -31.73 6.57 16.49
N VAL A 264 -32.92 6.84 15.96
CA VAL A 264 -33.77 5.82 15.30
C VAL A 264 -33.13 5.35 13.98
N GLU A 265 -32.63 6.28 13.17
CA GLU A 265 -31.98 5.96 11.91
C GLU A 265 -30.69 5.14 12.11
N LYS A 266 -29.94 5.37 13.20
CA LYS A 266 -28.77 4.55 13.55
C LYS A 266 -29.12 3.09 13.72
N VAL A 267 -30.26 2.77 14.36
CA VAL A 267 -30.74 1.40 14.50
C VAL A 267 -30.98 0.78 13.11
N ASN A 268 -31.69 1.50 12.24
CA ASN A 268 -31.96 1.02 10.87
C ASN A 268 -30.67 0.84 10.06
N VAL A 269 -29.72 1.76 10.18
CA VAL A 269 -28.39 1.65 9.54
C VAL A 269 -27.66 0.40 10.06
N CYS A 270 -27.70 0.14 11.36
CA CYS A 270 -27.07 -1.06 11.95
C CYS A 270 -27.73 -2.34 11.46
N ILE A 271 -29.07 -2.41 11.41
CA ILE A 271 -29.82 -3.58 10.92
C ILE A 271 -29.48 -3.85 9.46
N LYS A 272 -29.49 -2.83 8.59
CA LYS A 272 -29.15 -2.96 7.17
C LYS A 272 -27.71 -3.39 6.91
N ASN A 273 -26.79 -3.13 7.83
CA ASN A 273 -25.36 -3.45 7.70
C ASN A 273 -24.90 -4.48 8.76
N ARG A 274 -25.84 -5.29 9.30
CA ARG A 274 -25.53 -6.27 10.37
C ARG A 274 -24.44 -7.25 10.01
N ASP A 275 -24.38 -7.70 8.75
CA ASP A 275 -23.38 -8.59 8.19
C ASP A 275 -21.97 -7.97 8.26
N ILE A 276 -21.83 -6.71 7.84
CA ILE A 276 -20.57 -5.96 7.89
C ILE A 276 -20.14 -5.71 9.34
N ILE A 277 -21.09 -5.31 10.20
CA ILE A 277 -20.82 -5.06 11.62
C ILE A 277 -20.38 -6.36 12.30
N LEU A 278 -21.07 -7.46 12.05
CA LEU A 278 -20.72 -8.77 12.60
C LEU A 278 -19.33 -9.23 12.15
N SER A 279 -19.01 -9.09 10.87
CA SER A 279 -17.68 -9.38 10.34
C SER A 279 -16.59 -8.59 11.09
N ARG A 280 -16.78 -7.27 11.29
CA ARG A 280 -15.84 -6.41 12.04
C ARG A 280 -15.71 -6.86 13.51
N VAL A 281 -16.81 -7.24 14.16
CA VAL A 281 -16.82 -7.73 15.55
C VAL A 281 -16.06 -9.05 15.65
N ILE A 282 -16.29 -10.00 14.75
CA ILE A 282 -15.59 -11.28 14.70
C ILE A 282 -14.07 -11.06 14.60
N TRP A 283 -13.62 -10.19 13.69
CA TRP A 283 -12.20 -9.88 13.55
C TRP A 283 -11.62 -9.20 14.79
N LYS A 284 -12.36 -8.29 15.42
CA LYS A 284 -11.94 -7.67 16.69
C LYS A 284 -11.77 -8.71 17.80
N LEU A 285 -12.70 -9.66 17.92
CA LEU A 285 -12.62 -10.75 18.89
C LEU A 285 -11.42 -11.68 18.61
N ARG A 286 -11.18 -12.03 17.35
CA ARG A 286 -10.00 -12.82 16.96
C ARG A 286 -8.69 -12.13 17.34
N CYS A 287 -8.58 -10.80 17.16
CA CYS A 287 -7.44 -10.02 17.59
C CYS A 287 -7.25 -10.03 19.11
N LEU A 288 -8.34 -9.96 19.87
CA LEU A 288 -8.30 -9.98 21.34
C LEU A 288 -7.90 -11.37 21.90
N LEU A 289 -8.44 -12.43 21.32
CA LEU A 289 -8.12 -13.81 21.74
C LEU A 289 -6.65 -14.17 21.45
N SER A 290 -6.09 -13.71 20.34
CA SER A 290 -4.69 -13.96 20.02
C SER A 290 -3.68 -13.19 20.91
N ARG A 291 -4.13 -12.19 21.67
CA ARG A 291 -3.30 -11.55 22.71
C ARG A 291 -3.05 -12.46 23.91
N LYS A 292 -3.99 -13.39 24.22
CA LYS A 292 -3.90 -14.28 25.41
C LYS A 292 -2.99 -15.51 25.21
N HIS A 293 -2.59 -15.81 23.98
CA HIS A 293 -1.81 -17.01 23.64
C HIS A 293 -0.40 -16.69 23.12
N GLY A 294 0.09 -15.48 23.33
CA GLY A 294 1.40 -15.00 22.89
C GLY A 294 2.19 -14.32 24.02
N GLY A 295 2.08 -14.88 25.24
CA GLY A 295 2.92 -14.56 26.39
C GLY A 295 3.97 -15.65 26.59
#